data_7504eba9bd449c0425cb966b82352aaa
#
_entry.id   7504eba9bd449c0425cb966b82352aaa
#
_cell.length_a   1.000
_cell.length_b   1.000
_cell.length_c   1.000
_cell.angle_alpha   90.00
_cell.angle_beta   90.00
_cell.angle_gamma   90.00
#
_symmetry.space_group_name_H-M   'P 1'
#
loop_
_entity.id
_entity.type
_entity.pdbx_description
1 polymer ?
#
loop_
_entity_poly.entity_id
_entity_poly.type
_entity_poly.pdbx_seq_one_letter_code
_entity_poly.pdbx_strand_id
1 'polypeptide(L)'
;ELVQLASLADETPEGRSVVVLAKEKYGLRSRTIGAYSQMHFIPFTAKTRMSGADIDSMSIRKGAPDAITAYVESQGQSVPQEMKAIVERIARSGGTPLGVARNGQAVGVIHLKDVVKGGIKERFGHLRRMGIKTVMITGDNPLTAAAIAAEAGVDDFLAQATPETKLKLIREHQSGGRLVAMTGDGTNDAPALAQADVAVATN
;
A
#
# COMPACT_ATOMS: atom_id res chain seq x y z
N GLU A 1 9.29 17.42 -5.09
CA GLU A 1 10.69 17.10 -5.43
C GLU A 1 11.27 16.05 -4.49
N LEU A 2 11.34 16.26 -3.15
CA LEU A 2 11.91 15.32 -2.18
C LEU A 2 11.34 13.90 -2.32
N VAL A 3 10.03 13.79 -2.44
CA VAL A 3 9.33 12.50 -2.56
C VAL A 3 9.64 11.82 -3.88
N GLN A 4 9.79 12.59 -4.97
CA GLN A 4 10.21 12.07 -6.26
C GLN A 4 11.61 11.47 -6.15
N LEU A 5 12.57 12.18 -5.56
CA LEU A 5 13.93 11.69 -5.37
C LEU A 5 13.94 10.38 -4.56
N ALA A 6 13.20 10.32 -3.46
CA ALA A 6 13.07 9.11 -2.66
C ALA A 6 12.34 7.94 -3.37
N SER A 7 11.68 8.21 -4.50
CA SER A 7 10.94 7.20 -5.27
C SER A 7 11.64 6.75 -6.54
N LEU A 8 12.76 7.33 -6.92
CA LEU A 8 13.43 7.01 -8.19
C LEU A 8 13.94 5.57 -8.29
N ALA A 9 14.34 4.98 -7.16
CA ALA A 9 14.76 3.58 -7.10
C ALA A 9 13.70 2.67 -6.44
N ASP A 10 12.50 3.18 -6.22
CA ASP A 10 11.40 2.42 -5.66
C ASP A 10 10.59 1.77 -6.78
N GLU A 11 10.82 0.47 -6.99
CA GLU A 11 10.17 -0.31 -8.05
C GLU A 11 8.72 -0.70 -7.73
N THR A 12 8.22 -0.32 -6.55
CA THR A 12 6.81 -0.57 -6.19
C THR A 12 5.85 0.24 -7.08
N PRO A 13 4.62 -0.22 -7.29
CA PRO A 13 3.60 0.54 -8.01
C PRO A 13 3.39 1.94 -7.44
N GLU A 14 3.44 2.06 -6.11
CA GLU A 14 3.33 3.31 -5.36
C GLU A 14 4.49 4.26 -5.68
N GLY A 15 5.72 3.76 -5.68
CA GLY A 15 6.92 4.53 -6.04
C GLY A 15 6.84 5.08 -7.46
N ARG A 16 6.45 4.23 -8.42
CA ARG A 16 6.26 4.63 -9.82
C ARG A 16 5.17 5.69 -9.96
N SER A 17 4.03 5.54 -9.26
CA SER A 17 2.92 6.51 -9.30
C SER A 17 3.35 7.88 -8.80
N VAL A 18 4.19 7.95 -7.77
CA VAL A 18 4.75 9.21 -7.25
C VAL A 18 5.64 9.89 -8.28
N VAL A 19 6.51 9.14 -8.96
CA VAL A 19 7.41 9.69 -9.99
C VAL A 19 6.62 10.22 -11.18
N VAL A 20 5.61 9.47 -11.63
CA VAL A 20 4.71 9.89 -12.72
C VAL A 20 3.97 11.17 -12.36
N LEU A 21 3.35 11.23 -11.18
CA LEU A 21 2.64 12.42 -10.69
C LEU A 21 3.57 13.65 -10.62
N ALA A 22 4.79 13.47 -10.11
CA ALA A 22 5.77 14.54 -10.02
C ALA A 22 6.13 15.11 -11.39
N LYS A 23 6.27 14.22 -12.39
CA LYS A 23 6.57 14.61 -13.78
C LYS A 23 5.39 15.30 -14.46
N GLU A 24 4.19 14.73 -14.37
CA GLU A 24 3.02 15.20 -15.11
C GLU A 24 2.40 16.46 -14.50
N LYS A 25 2.19 16.47 -13.19
CA LYS A 25 1.50 17.57 -12.52
C LYS A 25 2.40 18.72 -12.14
N TYR A 26 3.67 18.43 -11.79
CA TYR A 26 4.60 19.44 -11.27
C TYR A 26 5.78 19.72 -12.20
N GLY A 27 5.85 19.08 -13.37
CA GLY A 27 6.91 19.29 -14.36
C GLY A 27 8.31 18.89 -13.87
N LEU A 28 8.40 18.15 -12.76
CA LEU A 28 9.67 17.73 -12.18
C LEU A 28 10.27 16.63 -13.04
N ARG A 29 11.26 16.97 -13.85
CA ARG A 29 12.03 16.01 -14.65
C ARG A 29 13.28 15.60 -13.90
N SER A 30 13.76 14.38 -14.15
CA SER A 30 14.93 13.77 -13.47
C SER A 30 16.29 14.49 -13.74
N ARG A 31 16.29 15.73 -14.22
CA ARG A 31 17.50 16.53 -14.46
C ARG A 31 18.31 16.79 -13.18
N THR A 32 17.71 16.59 -12.01
CA THR A 32 18.31 16.91 -10.71
C THR A 32 19.25 15.82 -10.20
N ILE A 33 19.24 14.59 -10.76
CA ILE A 33 20.06 13.47 -10.26
C ILE A 33 21.57 13.78 -10.40
N GLY A 34 21.96 14.43 -11.47
CA GLY A 34 23.37 14.83 -11.69
C GLY A 34 23.87 16.00 -10.86
N ALA A 35 23.00 16.62 -10.05
CA ALA A 35 23.35 17.74 -9.19
C ALA A 35 23.82 17.31 -7.78
N TYR A 36 23.65 16.05 -7.43
CA TYR A 36 24.02 15.52 -6.11
C TYR A 36 25.33 14.73 -6.19
N SER A 37 26.24 14.96 -5.26
CA SER A 37 27.56 14.32 -5.25
C SER A 37 27.48 12.88 -4.73
N GLN A 38 26.57 12.60 -3.80
CA GLN A 38 26.34 11.27 -3.23
C GLN A 38 24.84 11.03 -3.07
N MET A 39 24.35 9.91 -3.58
CA MET A 39 22.98 9.46 -3.42
C MET A 39 22.95 7.95 -3.12
N HIS A 40 22.38 7.61 -1.98
CA HIS A 40 22.17 6.24 -1.55
C HIS A 40 20.68 5.95 -1.40
N PHE A 41 20.17 5.03 -2.19
CA PHE A 41 18.76 4.62 -2.14
C PHE A 41 18.53 3.56 -1.08
N ILE A 42 17.42 3.71 -0.36
CA ILE A 42 16.94 2.73 0.63
C ILE A 42 15.72 2.04 0.03
N PRO A 43 15.85 0.76 -0.38
CA PRO A 43 14.74 0.02 -0.98
C PRO A 43 13.64 -0.24 0.05
N PHE A 44 12.42 -0.39 -0.45
CA PHE A 44 11.29 -0.82 0.37
C PHE A 44 11.51 -2.25 0.87
N THR A 45 11.21 -2.48 2.13
CA THR A 45 11.14 -3.84 2.70
C THR A 45 9.85 -4.02 3.49
N ALA A 46 9.27 -5.21 3.46
CA ALA A 46 8.08 -5.53 4.25
C ALA A 46 8.32 -5.39 5.77
N LYS A 47 9.56 -5.54 6.22
CA LYS A 47 9.95 -5.38 7.63
C LYS A 47 9.93 -3.92 8.08
N THR A 48 10.51 -3.03 7.28
CA THR A 48 10.59 -1.59 7.61
C THR A 48 9.35 -0.83 7.17
N ARG A 49 8.67 -1.30 6.16
CA ARG A 49 7.54 -0.65 5.46
C ARG A 49 7.84 0.80 5.05
N MET A 50 9.09 1.06 4.75
CA MET A 50 9.62 2.35 4.32
C MET A 50 10.61 2.17 3.19
N SER A 51 10.69 3.16 2.31
CA SER A 51 11.75 3.37 1.33
C SER A 51 12.25 4.81 1.42
N GLY A 52 13.33 5.13 0.74
CA GLY A 52 13.85 6.49 0.79
C GLY A 52 15.15 6.69 0.04
N ALA A 53 15.78 7.82 0.32
CA ALA A 53 17.12 8.15 -0.17
C ALA A 53 17.88 8.99 0.84
N ASP A 54 19.17 8.75 0.94
CA ASP A 54 20.13 9.62 1.60
C ASP A 54 20.91 10.35 0.51
N ILE A 55 20.84 11.67 0.53
CA ILE A 55 21.36 12.54 -0.53
C ILE A 55 22.22 13.60 0.14
N ASP A 56 23.53 13.51 -0.02
CA ASP A 56 24.51 14.35 0.69
C ASP A 56 24.24 14.33 2.22
N SER A 57 23.83 15.46 2.80
CA SER A 57 23.48 15.58 4.23
C SER A 57 21.98 15.43 4.51
N MET A 58 21.17 15.08 3.52
CA MET A 58 19.71 15.00 3.63
C MET A 58 19.24 13.54 3.61
N SER A 59 18.46 13.15 4.60
CA SER A 59 17.76 11.87 4.62
C SER A 59 16.27 12.04 4.32
N ILE A 60 15.73 11.27 3.39
CA ILE A 60 14.32 11.27 3.04
C ILE A 60 13.78 9.86 3.25
N ARG A 61 12.65 9.75 3.95
CA ARG A 61 11.93 8.48 4.16
C ARG A 61 10.48 8.66 3.78
N LYS A 62 9.89 7.65 3.12
CA LYS A 62 8.46 7.56 2.83
C LYS A 62 7.99 6.14 3.10
N GLY A 63 6.74 5.98 3.51
CA GLY A 63 6.20 4.67 3.79
C GLY A 63 4.91 4.70 4.58
N ALA A 64 4.56 3.56 5.15
CA ALA A 64 3.37 3.44 5.99
C ALA A 64 3.39 4.48 7.13
N PRO A 65 2.26 5.14 7.42
CA PRO A 65 2.23 6.24 8.38
C PRO A 65 2.74 5.89 9.77
N ASP A 66 2.45 4.69 10.25
CA ASP A 66 2.92 4.18 11.54
C ASP A 66 4.44 3.92 11.53
N ALA A 67 4.99 3.41 10.43
CA ALA A 67 6.43 3.22 10.28
C ALA A 67 7.18 4.57 10.23
N ILE A 68 6.64 5.55 9.52
CA ILE A 68 7.20 6.91 9.50
C ILE A 68 7.06 7.59 10.87
N THR A 69 5.96 7.37 11.59
CA THR A 69 5.80 7.87 12.96
C THR A 69 6.88 7.31 13.88
N ALA A 70 7.06 5.99 13.88
CA ALA A 70 8.10 5.34 14.67
C ALA A 70 9.51 5.84 14.31
N TYR A 71 9.79 6.03 13.01
CA TYR A 71 11.05 6.61 12.54
C TYR A 71 11.27 8.03 13.09
N VAL A 72 10.29 8.92 12.97
CA VAL A 72 10.34 10.30 13.45
C VAL A 72 10.58 10.35 14.97
N GLU A 73 9.84 9.52 15.71
CA GLU A 73 9.98 9.40 17.18
C GLU A 73 11.37 8.86 17.58
N SER A 74 11.93 7.91 16.83
CA SER A 74 13.29 7.39 17.06
C SER A 74 14.37 8.47 16.85
N GLN A 75 14.07 9.52 16.09
CA GLN A 75 14.94 10.69 15.91
C GLN A 75 14.71 11.80 16.98
N GLY A 76 13.93 11.50 18.02
CA GLY A 76 13.61 12.47 19.08
C GLY A 76 12.62 13.56 18.67
N GLN A 77 11.89 13.36 17.56
CA GLN A 77 10.90 14.30 17.05
C GLN A 77 9.48 13.77 17.26
N SER A 78 8.47 14.60 17.09
CA SER A 78 7.06 14.22 17.17
C SER A 78 6.35 14.47 15.84
N VAL A 79 5.36 13.62 15.54
CA VAL A 79 4.51 13.82 14.36
C VAL A 79 3.38 14.78 14.69
N PRO A 80 3.19 15.86 13.91
CA PRO A 80 2.11 16.82 14.12
C PRO A 80 0.72 16.16 14.10
N GLN A 81 -0.17 16.60 14.99
CA GLN A 81 -1.53 16.08 15.07
C GLN A 81 -2.30 16.28 13.76
N GLU A 82 -2.03 17.38 13.06
CA GLU A 82 -2.61 17.65 11.75
C GLU A 82 -2.27 16.56 10.73
N MET A 83 -1.03 16.08 10.74
CA MET A 83 -0.61 14.99 9.84
C MET A 83 -1.37 13.69 10.14
N LYS A 84 -1.60 13.38 11.41
CA LYS A 84 -2.41 12.21 11.82
C LYS A 84 -3.85 12.34 11.32
N ALA A 85 -4.45 13.52 11.45
CA ALA A 85 -5.80 13.79 10.93
C ALA A 85 -5.89 13.66 9.40
N ILE A 86 -4.85 14.11 8.66
CA ILE A 86 -4.78 13.95 7.20
C ILE A 86 -4.70 12.47 6.81
N VAL A 87 -3.84 11.70 7.49
CA VAL A 87 -3.71 10.24 7.30
C VAL A 87 -5.07 9.55 7.45
N GLU A 88 -5.77 9.84 8.56
CA GLU A 88 -7.08 9.25 8.82
C GLU A 88 -8.12 9.64 7.76
N ARG A 89 -8.16 10.91 7.36
CA ARG A 89 -9.08 11.40 6.32
C ARG A 89 -8.83 10.70 4.98
N ILE A 90 -7.56 10.54 4.56
CA ILE A 90 -7.20 9.82 3.34
C ILE A 90 -7.66 8.36 3.42
N ALA A 91 -7.34 7.67 4.53
CA ALA A 91 -7.73 6.29 4.73
C ALA A 91 -9.26 6.09 4.69
N ARG A 92 -10.02 6.96 5.34
CA ARG A 92 -11.50 6.94 5.32
C ARG A 92 -12.09 7.18 3.91
N SER A 93 -11.35 7.86 3.03
CA SER A 93 -11.78 8.05 1.63
C SER A 93 -11.40 6.90 0.70
N GLY A 94 -10.88 5.78 1.24
CA GLY A 94 -10.41 4.64 0.45
C GLY A 94 -9.07 4.87 -0.23
N GLY A 95 -8.33 5.92 0.16
CA GLY A 95 -6.98 6.15 -0.31
C GLY A 95 -5.94 5.51 0.60
N THR A 96 -4.76 5.24 0.05
CA THR A 96 -3.60 4.77 0.80
C THR A 96 -2.70 5.96 1.17
N PRO A 97 -2.62 6.35 2.45
CA PRO A 97 -1.72 7.41 2.89
C PRO A 97 -0.30 6.89 3.02
N LEU A 98 0.68 7.61 2.47
CA LEU A 98 2.09 7.39 2.76
C LEU A 98 2.63 8.61 3.50
N GLY A 99 3.22 8.39 4.68
CA GLY A 99 3.94 9.43 5.42
C GLY A 99 5.27 9.74 4.76
N VAL A 100 5.72 10.99 4.92
CA VAL A 100 7.01 11.46 4.43
C VAL A 100 7.75 12.17 5.55
N ALA A 101 9.02 11.80 5.75
CA ALA A 101 9.92 12.45 6.67
C ALA A 101 11.21 12.93 5.95
N ARG A 102 11.74 14.05 6.40
CA ARG A 102 13.05 14.61 5.98
C ARG A 102 13.87 14.90 7.22
N ASN A 103 15.10 14.37 7.27
CA ASN A 103 16.03 14.56 8.40
C ASN A 103 15.36 14.28 9.76
N GLY A 104 14.60 13.20 9.86
CA GLY A 104 13.88 12.82 11.08
C GLY A 104 12.62 13.63 11.39
N GLN A 105 12.24 14.61 10.58
CA GLN A 105 11.05 15.42 10.78
C GLN A 105 9.94 15.02 9.81
N ALA A 106 8.71 14.88 10.29
CA ALA A 106 7.55 14.67 9.45
C ALA A 106 7.24 15.91 8.60
N VAL A 107 7.17 15.76 7.26
CA VAL A 107 6.99 16.87 6.32
C VAL A 107 5.69 16.83 5.54
N GLY A 108 4.98 15.69 5.53
CA GLY A 108 3.69 15.60 4.83
C GLY A 108 3.21 14.19 4.58
N VAL A 109 2.12 14.09 3.85
CA VAL A 109 1.46 12.84 3.46
C VAL A 109 1.22 12.83 1.97
N ILE A 110 1.50 11.69 1.33
CA ILE A 110 1.10 11.42 -0.05
C ILE A 110 -0.23 10.68 0.00
N HIS A 111 -1.16 11.09 -0.83
CA HIS A 111 -2.42 10.39 -1.05
C HIS A 111 -2.32 9.56 -2.33
N LEU A 112 -2.22 8.25 -2.18
CA LEU A 112 -2.42 7.31 -3.28
C LEU A 112 -3.88 6.89 -3.30
N LYS A 113 -4.48 6.85 -4.47
CA LYS A 113 -5.87 6.40 -4.63
C LYS A 113 -5.92 5.32 -5.70
N ASP A 114 -6.27 4.13 -5.29
CA ASP A 114 -6.66 3.07 -6.20
C ASP A 114 -8.07 3.33 -6.72
N VAL A 115 -8.24 3.18 -8.02
CA VAL A 115 -9.55 3.33 -8.64
C VAL A 115 -10.15 1.94 -8.80
N VAL A 116 -11.24 1.71 -8.09
CA VAL A 116 -12.05 0.49 -8.28
C VAL A 116 -12.56 0.47 -9.71
N LYS A 117 -12.26 -0.59 -10.46
CA LYS A 117 -12.67 -0.71 -11.87
C LYS A 117 -14.18 -0.67 -11.99
N GLY A 118 -14.68 0.10 -12.97
CA GLY A 118 -16.11 0.16 -13.27
C GLY A 118 -16.74 -1.21 -13.52
N GLY A 119 -17.97 -1.43 -13.04
CA GLY A 119 -18.70 -2.68 -13.17
C GLY A 119 -18.31 -3.80 -12.21
N ILE A 120 -17.27 -3.60 -11.36
CA ILE A 120 -16.83 -4.66 -10.43
C ILE A 120 -17.90 -4.96 -9.38
N LYS A 121 -18.61 -3.96 -8.90
CA LYS A 121 -19.70 -4.10 -7.92
C LYS A 121 -20.83 -4.97 -8.46
N GLU A 122 -21.17 -4.80 -9.72
CA GLU A 122 -22.19 -5.62 -10.40
C GLU A 122 -21.74 -7.07 -10.52
N ARG A 123 -20.46 -7.30 -10.85
CA ARG A 123 -19.88 -8.64 -10.94
C ARG A 123 -19.90 -9.36 -9.59
N PHE A 124 -19.52 -8.69 -8.52
CA PHE A 124 -19.64 -9.27 -7.16
C PHE A 124 -21.11 -9.52 -6.77
N GLY A 125 -22.03 -8.65 -7.19
CA GLY A 125 -23.45 -8.89 -7.04
C GLY A 125 -23.95 -10.15 -7.78
N HIS A 126 -23.38 -10.45 -8.95
CA HIS A 126 -23.67 -11.71 -9.68
C HIS A 126 -23.14 -12.93 -8.91
N LEU A 127 -21.88 -12.89 -8.45
CA LEU A 127 -21.30 -13.98 -7.65
C LEU A 127 -22.13 -14.25 -6.40
N ARG A 128 -22.57 -13.21 -5.71
CA ARG A 128 -23.44 -13.34 -4.53
C ARG A 128 -24.77 -14.03 -4.84
N ARG A 129 -25.40 -13.72 -5.99
CA ARG A 129 -26.62 -14.42 -6.44
C ARG A 129 -26.39 -15.90 -6.76
N MET A 130 -25.16 -16.26 -7.11
CA MET A 130 -24.75 -17.66 -7.30
C MET A 130 -24.39 -18.38 -5.98
N GLY A 131 -24.55 -17.71 -4.83
CA GLY A 131 -24.18 -18.25 -3.52
C GLY A 131 -22.68 -18.17 -3.20
N ILE A 132 -21.89 -17.44 -4.00
CA ILE A 132 -20.46 -17.30 -3.80
C ILE A 132 -20.21 -16.09 -2.90
N LYS A 133 -19.59 -16.31 -1.74
CA LYS A 133 -19.11 -15.25 -0.85
C LYS A 133 -17.76 -14.72 -1.35
N THR A 134 -17.63 -13.40 -1.44
CA THR A 134 -16.41 -12.71 -1.86
C THR A 134 -15.72 -12.06 -0.68
N VAL A 135 -14.42 -12.28 -0.53
CA VAL A 135 -13.59 -11.69 0.53
C VAL A 135 -12.39 -10.99 -0.09
N MET A 136 -12.27 -9.70 0.17
CA MET A 136 -11.09 -8.92 -0.23
C MET A 136 -9.98 -9.11 0.80
N ILE A 137 -8.76 -9.40 0.33
CA ILE A 137 -7.58 -9.52 1.19
C ILE A 137 -6.57 -8.46 0.77
N THR A 138 -6.15 -7.61 1.71
CA THR A 138 -5.22 -6.51 1.43
C THR A 138 -4.24 -6.29 2.58
N GLY A 139 -3.05 -5.78 2.24
CA GLY A 139 -2.07 -5.30 3.22
C GLY A 139 -2.39 -3.92 3.80
N ASP A 140 -3.40 -3.21 3.27
CA ASP A 140 -3.80 -1.88 3.71
C ASP A 140 -4.31 -1.86 5.15
N ASN A 141 -4.34 -0.64 5.72
CA ASN A 141 -4.97 -0.45 7.03
C ASN A 141 -6.49 -0.67 6.97
N PRO A 142 -7.13 -0.97 8.12
CA PRO A 142 -8.54 -1.32 8.16
C PRO A 142 -9.50 -0.25 7.61
N LEU A 143 -9.18 1.04 7.75
CA LEU A 143 -10.03 2.12 7.25
C LEU A 143 -10.03 2.18 5.72
N THR A 144 -8.86 2.09 5.11
CA THR A 144 -8.70 2.01 3.65
C THR A 144 -9.38 0.75 3.12
N ALA A 145 -9.12 -0.40 3.73
CA ALA A 145 -9.70 -1.67 3.33
C ALA A 145 -11.23 -1.65 3.39
N ALA A 146 -11.82 -1.12 4.47
CA ALA A 146 -13.28 -1.00 4.61
C ALA A 146 -13.90 -0.12 3.52
N ALA A 147 -13.27 1.02 3.19
CA ALA A 147 -13.76 1.93 2.17
C ALA A 147 -13.72 1.28 0.77
N ILE A 148 -12.60 0.61 0.41
CA ILE A 148 -12.45 -0.09 -0.87
C ILE A 148 -13.43 -1.27 -0.96
N ALA A 149 -13.59 -2.05 0.11
CA ALA A 149 -14.52 -3.16 0.16
C ALA A 149 -15.98 -2.72 -0.06
N ALA A 150 -16.38 -1.60 0.55
CA ALA A 150 -17.71 -1.01 0.38
C ALA A 150 -17.92 -0.49 -1.06
N GLU A 151 -16.90 0.18 -1.65
CA GLU A 151 -16.94 0.66 -3.03
C GLU A 151 -17.03 -0.50 -4.03
N ALA A 152 -16.19 -1.53 -3.85
CA ALA A 152 -16.18 -2.71 -4.68
C ALA A 152 -17.42 -3.60 -4.48
N GLY A 153 -18.06 -3.55 -3.32
CA GLY A 153 -19.25 -4.32 -2.99
C GLY A 153 -18.97 -5.79 -2.69
N VAL A 154 -17.78 -6.10 -2.14
CA VAL A 154 -17.46 -7.44 -1.61
C VAL A 154 -18.21 -7.72 -0.31
N ASP A 155 -18.32 -9.00 0.06
CA ASP A 155 -19.09 -9.40 1.24
C ASP A 155 -18.32 -9.26 2.54
N ASP A 156 -16.98 -9.32 2.47
CA ASP A 156 -16.10 -9.27 3.65
C ASP A 156 -14.69 -8.81 3.24
N PHE A 157 -13.84 -8.47 4.20
CA PHE A 157 -12.45 -8.14 3.93
C PHE A 157 -11.52 -8.51 5.08
N LEU A 158 -10.26 -8.79 4.74
CA LEU A 158 -9.14 -8.96 5.66
C LEU A 158 -8.10 -7.86 5.37
N ALA A 159 -7.94 -6.94 6.33
CA ALA A 159 -6.96 -5.86 6.28
C ALA A 159 -5.64 -6.26 6.95
N GLN A 160 -4.55 -5.55 6.66
CA GLN A 160 -3.21 -5.81 7.21
C GLN A 160 -2.78 -7.28 7.08
N ALA A 161 -3.18 -7.90 5.97
CA ALA A 161 -2.97 -9.32 5.75
C ALA A 161 -1.49 -9.64 5.56
N THR A 162 -1.00 -10.59 6.35
CA THR A 162 0.31 -11.23 6.15
C THR A 162 0.14 -12.54 5.38
N PRO A 163 1.21 -13.11 4.80
CA PRO A 163 1.13 -14.43 4.16
C PRO A 163 0.51 -15.50 5.07
N GLU A 164 0.83 -15.47 6.36
CA GLU A 164 0.34 -16.42 7.35
C GLU A 164 -1.16 -16.24 7.60
N THR A 165 -1.65 -14.99 7.72
CA THR A 165 -3.07 -14.70 7.93
C THR A 165 -3.90 -15.03 6.71
N LYS A 166 -3.37 -14.83 5.50
CA LYS A 166 -4.02 -15.28 4.24
C LYS A 166 -4.21 -16.79 4.21
N LEU A 167 -3.13 -17.52 4.52
CA LEU A 167 -3.16 -18.98 4.56
C LEU A 167 -4.14 -19.52 5.62
N LYS A 168 -4.16 -18.90 6.80
CA LYS A 168 -5.07 -19.24 7.87
C LYS A 168 -6.53 -19.07 7.45
N LEU A 169 -6.87 -17.93 6.83
CA LEU A 169 -8.23 -17.64 6.36
C LEU A 169 -8.73 -18.70 5.37
N ILE A 170 -7.88 -19.11 4.41
CA ILE A 170 -8.23 -20.15 3.44
C ILE A 170 -8.54 -21.47 4.15
N ARG A 171 -7.67 -21.91 5.06
CA ARG A 171 -7.85 -23.14 5.83
C ARG A 171 -9.10 -23.12 6.71
N GLU A 172 -9.44 -21.98 7.31
CA GLU A 172 -10.65 -21.81 8.10
C GLU A 172 -11.92 -22.02 7.24
N HIS A 173 -11.94 -21.48 6.02
CA HIS A 173 -13.05 -21.69 5.11
C HIS A 173 -13.13 -23.14 4.62
N GLN A 174 -11.99 -23.76 4.28
CA GLN A 174 -11.92 -25.17 3.86
C GLN A 174 -12.34 -26.12 4.98
N SER A 175 -11.92 -25.88 6.23
CA SER A 175 -12.34 -26.70 7.38
C SER A 175 -13.84 -26.63 7.66
N GLY A 176 -14.50 -25.54 7.26
CA GLY A 176 -15.94 -25.37 7.26
C GLY A 176 -16.65 -26.04 6.07
N GLY A 177 -15.96 -26.89 5.28
CA GLY A 177 -16.52 -27.63 4.13
C GLY A 177 -16.76 -26.77 2.90
N ARG A 178 -16.13 -25.59 2.78
CA ARG A 178 -16.28 -24.70 1.63
C ARG A 178 -15.12 -24.86 0.65
N LEU A 179 -15.42 -24.78 -0.63
CA LEU A 179 -14.40 -24.64 -1.66
C LEU A 179 -13.95 -23.18 -1.72
N VAL A 180 -12.64 -22.96 -1.79
CA VAL A 180 -12.02 -21.65 -1.81
C VAL A 180 -11.31 -21.42 -3.14
N ALA A 181 -11.74 -20.38 -3.87
CA ALA A 181 -10.99 -19.86 -5.01
C ALA A 181 -10.21 -18.62 -4.58
N MET A 182 -8.95 -18.54 -4.95
CA MET A 182 -8.09 -17.38 -4.68
C MET A 182 -7.53 -16.80 -5.98
N THR A 183 -7.54 -15.47 -6.08
CA THR A 183 -6.82 -14.73 -7.12
C THR A 183 -5.82 -13.78 -6.48
N GLY A 184 -4.64 -13.66 -7.05
CA GLY A 184 -3.56 -12.80 -6.58
C GLY A 184 -2.47 -12.61 -7.61
N ASP A 185 -1.49 -11.74 -7.35
CA ASP A 185 -0.38 -11.44 -8.25
C ASP A 185 0.77 -12.48 -8.22
N GLY A 186 0.67 -13.45 -7.36
CA GLY A 186 1.53 -14.62 -7.31
C GLY A 186 2.82 -14.49 -6.49
N THR A 187 3.37 -13.30 -6.29
CA THR A 187 4.69 -13.15 -5.66
C THR A 187 4.65 -13.38 -4.14
N ASN A 188 3.80 -12.64 -3.44
CA ASN A 188 3.61 -12.77 -1.98
C ASN A 188 2.45 -13.71 -1.63
N ASP A 189 1.64 -14.09 -2.61
CA ASP A 189 0.44 -14.90 -2.46
C ASP A 189 0.66 -16.39 -2.76
N ALA A 190 1.86 -16.76 -3.23
CA ALA A 190 2.14 -18.13 -3.66
C ALA A 190 1.75 -19.24 -2.65
N PRO A 191 2.04 -19.12 -1.34
CA PRO A 191 1.61 -20.14 -0.37
C PRO A 191 0.08 -20.23 -0.22
N ALA A 192 -0.61 -19.08 -0.28
CA ALA A 192 -2.04 -18.99 -0.15
C ALA A 192 -2.74 -19.49 -1.44
N LEU A 193 -2.21 -19.14 -2.62
CA LEU A 193 -2.66 -19.66 -3.90
C LEU A 193 -2.52 -21.17 -3.97
N ALA A 194 -1.39 -21.73 -3.51
CA ALA A 194 -1.15 -23.17 -3.48
C ALA A 194 -2.10 -23.93 -2.52
N GLN A 195 -2.58 -23.26 -1.47
CA GLN A 195 -3.53 -23.84 -0.51
C GLN A 195 -4.97 -23.83 -1.01
N ALA A 196 -5.35 -22.87 -1.84
CA ALA A 196 -6.71 -22.74 -2.34
C ALA A 196 -7.11 -23.91 -3.26
N ASP A 197 -8.39 -24.26 -3.28
CA ASP A 197 -8.91 -25.34 -4.15
C ASP A 197 -8.86 -24.93 -5.64
N VAL A 198 -8.99 -23.63 -5.91
CA VAL A 198 -8.80 -23.02 -7.23
C VAL A 198 -7.93 -21.80 -7.08
N ALA A 199 -6.85 -21.72 -7.86
CA ALA A 199 -5.92 -20.60 -7.86
C ALA A 199 -5.85 -19.93 -9.23
N VAL A 200 -5.90 -18.59 -9.24
CA VAL A 200 -5.70 -17.76 -10.44
C VAL A 200 -4.64 -16.72 -10.14
N ALA A 201 -3.47 -16.89 -10.77
CA ALA A 201 -2.44 -15.87 -10.74
C ALA A 201 -2.73 -14.81 -11.82
N THR A 202 -2.69 -13.54 -11.42
CA THR A 202 -2.81 -12.40 -12.35
C THR A 202 -1.45 -11.75 -12.52
N ASN A 203 -1.09 -11.42 -13.76
CA ASN A 203 0.13 -10.67 -14.08
C ASN A 203 -0.17 -9.17 -14.11
#